data_6df9f94e35ca73d0aed525c07641b49f
#
_entry.id   6df9f94e35ca73d0aed525c07641b49f
#
_cell.length_a   1.000
_cell.length_b   1.000
_cell.length_c   1.000
_cell.angle_alpha   90.00
_cell.angle_beta   90.00
_cell.angle_gamma   90.00
#
_symmetry.space_group_name_H-M   'P 1'
#
loop_
_entity.id
_entity.type
_entity.pdbx_description
1 polymer ?
#
loop_
_entity_poly.entity_id
_entity_poly.type
_entity_poly.pdbx_seq_one_letter_code
_entity_poly.pdbx_strand_id
1 'polypeptide(L)'
;MAEYEIFFKESVWKDIKKVPKGDLKKIIARIEKLADDPRPLGSEKLTGEELYRVRQGNYRILYSIQDKELTVWVIKIGNRKDIYR
;
A
#
# COMPACT_ATOMS: atom_id res chain seq x y z
N MET A 1 -19.49 8.91 -2.76
CA MET A 1 -18.07 8.61 -2.82
C MET A 1 -17.83 7.15 -2.52
N ALA A 2 -17.04 6.50 -3.34
CA ALA A 2 -16.70 5.11 -3.10
C ALA A 2 -15.75 5.04 -1.90
N GLU A 3 -16.00 4.09 -1.05
CA GLU A 3 -15.14 3.85 0.09
C GLU A 3 -14.70 2.41 0.04
N TYR A 4 -13.41 2.20 -0.16
CA TYR A 4 -12.85 0.87 -0.30
C TYR A 4 -12.50 0.30 1.07
N GLU A 5 -12.68 -1.01 1.21
CA GLU A 5 -12.22 -1.70 2.41
C GLU A 5 -10.75 -2.07 2.22
N ILE A 6 -9.97 -1.89 3.29
CA ILE A 6 -8.55 -2.19 3.24
C ILE A 6 -8.28 -3.52 3.93
N PHE A 7 -7.64 -4.43 3.20
CA PHE A 7 -7.21 -5.71 3.74
C PHE A 7 -5.69 -5.82 3.63
N PHE A 8 -5.10 -6.61 4.48
CA PHE A 8 -3.65 -6.82 4.50
C PHE A 8 -3.35 -8.28 4.29
N LYS A 9 -2.42 -8.57 3.39
CA LYS A 9 -1.93 -9.93 3.27
C LYS A 9 -1.18 -10.30 4.53
N GLU A 10 -1.21 -11.56 4.89
CA GLU A 10 -0.59 -12.03 6.12
C GLU A 10 0.89 -11.66 6.21
N SER A 11 1.60 -11.76 5.09
CA SER A 11 3.03 -11.43 5.06
C SER A 11 3.33 -9.98 5.40
N VAL A 12 2.34 -9.08 5.24
CA VAL A 12 2.54 -7.66 5.53
C VAL A 12 2.79 -7.43 7.02
N TRP A 13 2.23 -8.28 7.87
CA TRP A 13 2.45 -8.15 9.30
C TRP A 13 3.92 -8.31 9.69
N LYS A 14 4.66 -9.13 8.95
CA LYS A 14 6.10 -9.26 9.15
C LYS A 14 6.82 -8.01 8.69
N ASP A 15 6.36 -7.43 7.58
CA ASP A 15 6.96 -6.19 7.08
C ASP A 15 6.79 -5.06 8.09
N ILE A 16 5.60 -4.97 8.68
CA ILE A 16 5.28 -3.91 9.65
C ILE A 16 6.20 -3.95 10.86
N LYS A 17 6.56 -5.13 11.30
CA LYS A 17 7.43 -5.29 12.47
C LYS A 17 8.81 -4.69 12.26
N LYS A 18 9.25 -4.55 11.02
CA LYS A 18 10.55 -4.00 10.69
C LYS A 18 10.55 -2.49 10.54
N VAL A 19 9.38 -1.87 10.60
CA VAL A 19 9.25 -0.43 10.39
C VAL A 19 9.24 0.31 11.73
N PRO A 20 10.08 1.34 11.88
CA PRO A 20 10.04 2.16 13.10
C PRO A 20 8.65 2.77 13.31
N LYS A 21 8.26 2.91 14.56
CA LYS A 21 6.92 3.38 14.91
C LYS A 21 6.54 4.72 14.27
N GLY A 22 7.47 5.65 14.23
CA GLY A 22 7.19 6.96 13.63
C GLY A 22 6.87 6.86 12.16
N ASP A 23 7.62 6.03 11.45
CA ASP A 23 7.38 5.80 10.03
C ASP A 23 6.10 5.00 9.81
N LEU A 24 5.84 4.05 10.68
CA LEU A 24 4.66 3.21 10.58
C LEU A 24 3.37 4.02 10.67
N LYS A 25 3.34 5.01 11.56
CA LYS A 25 2.17 5.89 11.67
C LYS A 25 1.85 6.57 10.35
N LYS A 26 2.89 7.06 9.68
CA LYS A 26 2.72 7.74 8.40
C LYS A 26 2.30 6.77 7.31
N ILE A 27 2.84 5.56 7.34
CA ILE A 27 2.48 4.53 6.38
C ILE A 27 1.02 4.13 6.53
N ILE A 28 0.57 3.92 7.75
CA ILE A 28 -0.82 3.56 8.01
C ILE A 28 -1.76 4.68 7.57
N ALA A 29 -1.41 5.93 7.87
CA ALA A 29 -2.23 7.07 7.43
C ALA A 29 -2.31 7.12 5.90
N ARG A 30 -1.21 6.81 5.22
CA ARG A 30 -1.19 6.78 3.76
C ARG A 30 -2.11 5.68 3.23
N ILE A 31 -2.08 4.52 3.86
CA ILE A 31 -2.92 3.40 3.47
C ILE A 31 -4.40 3.73 3.68
N GLU A 32 -4.73 4.37 4.79
CA GLU A 32 -6.11 4.73 5.07
C GLU A 32 -6.70 5.65 4.01
N LYS A 33 -5.88 6.51 3.44
CA LYS A 33 -6.33 7.40 2.37
C LYS A 33 -6.69 6.64 1.10
N LEU A 34 -6.14 5.44 0.93
CA LEU A 34 -6.46 4.62 -0.23
C LEU A 34 -7.92 4.15 -0.21
N ALA A 35 -8.55 4.16 0.96
CA ALA A 35 -9.96 3.81 1.07
C ALA A 35 -10.83 4.83 0.34
N ASP A 36 -10.44 6.10 0.37
CA ASP A 36 -11.18 7.14 -0.33
C ASP A 36 -10.80 7.24 -1.79
N ASP A 37 -9.53 7.05 -2.08
CA ASP A 37 -9.00 7.16 -3.43
C ASP A 37 -7.85 6.18 -3.62
N PRO A 38 -8.12 5.00 -4.18
CA PRO A 38 -7.07 3.99 -4.33
C PRO A 38 -6.06 4.31 -5.43
N ARG A 39 -6.31 5.33 -6.24
CA ARG A 39 -5.36 5.78 -7.24
C ARG A 39 -5.01 7.24 -7.05
N PRO A 40 -4.44 7.58 -5.87
CA PRO A 40 -4.13 9.00 -5.59
C PRO A 40 -2.98 9.49 -6.44
N LEU A 41 -2.84 10.81 -6.48
CA LEU A 41 -1.71 11.42 -7.15
C LEU A 41 -0.43 10.83 -6.55
N GLY A 42 0.49 10.41 -7.39
CA GLY A 42 1.72 9.78 -6.93
C GLY A 42 1.68 8.25 -6.91
N SER A 43 0.50 7.65 -7.15
CA SER A 43 0.44 6.20 -7.29
C SER A 43 0.89 5.82 -8.69
N GLU A 44 1.49 4.63 -8.79
CA GLU A 44 1.96 4.11 -10.07
C GLU A 44 1.47 2.68 -10.24
N LYS A 45 0.96 2.38 -11.42
CA LYS A 45 0.61 1.01 -11.74
C LYS A 45 1.85 0.32 -12.27
N LEU A 46 2.14 -0.86 -11.73
CA LEU A 46 3.31 -1.60 -12.17
C LEU A 46 3.05 -2.28 -13.52
N THR A 47 4.03 -2.19 -14.40
CA THR A 47 3.91 -2.73 -15.74
C THR A 47 3.66 -4.23 -15.73
N GLY A 48 2.62 -4.65 -16.46
CA GLY A 48 2.32 -6.06 -16.63
C GLY A 48 1.64 -6.73 -15.45
N GLU A 49 1.29 -5.97 -14.41
CA GLU A 49 0.64 -6.53 -13.24
C GLU A 49 -0.50 -5.65 -12.77
N GLU A 50 -1.42 -6.25 -12.02
CA GLU A 50 -2.53 -5.52 -11.42
C GLU A 50 -2.14 -5.00 -10.05
N LEU A 51 -0.93 -4.48 -9.95
CA LEU A 51 -0.38 -3.95 -8.71
C LEU A 51 -0.11 -2.47 -8.85
N TYR A 52 -0.29 -1.78 -7.75
CA TYR A 52 -0.02 -0.35 -7.64
C TYR A 52 0.99 -0.10 -6.54
N ARG A 53 1.62 1.03 -6.61
CA ARG A 53 2.64 1.42 -5.65
C ARG A 53 2.45 2.87 -5.25
N VAL A 54 2.53 3.15 -3.94
CA VAL A 54 2.65 4.52 -3.44
C VAL A 54 3.86 4.60 -2.54
N ARG A 55 4.42 5.79 -2.44
CA ARG A 55 5.57 6.03 -1.58
C ARG A 55 5.15 6.76 -0.32
N GLN A 56 5.83 6.43 0.78
CA GLN A 56 5.70 7.16 2.01
C GLN A 56 7.09 7.23 2.65
N GLY A 57 7.73 8.39 2.57
CA GLY A 57 9.12 8.52 3.03
C GLY A 57 10.03 7.60 2.24
N ASN A 58 10.82 6.79 2.92
CA ASN A 58 11.72 5.83 2.27
C ASN A 58 11.05 4.48 2.04
N TYR A 59 9.75 4.40 2.24
CA TYR A 59 9.02 3.13 2.12
C TYR A 59 8.12 3.13 0.92
N ARG A 60 7.83 1.93 0.44
CA ARG A 60 6.89 1.71 -0.65
C ARG A 60 5.82 0.76 -0.19
N ILE A 61 4.60 1.05 -0.63
CA ILE A 61 3.45 0.25 -0.32
C ILE A 61 2.94 -0.32 -1.63
N LEU A 62 2.95 -1.66 -1.73
CA LEU A 62 2.41 -2.33 -2.90
C LEU A 62 1.01 -2.81 -2.56
N TYR A 63 0.07 -2.58 -3.45
CA TYR A 63 -1.30 -2.97 -3.21
C TYR A 63 -2.01 -3.29 -4.52
N SER A 64 -3.10 -4.03 -4.42
CA SER A 64 -3.96 -4.30 -5.55
C SER A 64 -5.33 -3.69 -5.30
N ILE A 65 -6.05 -3.40 -6.37
CA ILE A 65 -7.37 -2.78 -6.28
C ILE A 65 -8.39 -3.69 -6.94
N GLN A 66 -9.44 -4.01 -6.20
CA GLN A 66 -10.56 -4.78 -6.71
C GLN A 66 -11.74 -3.83 -6.77
N ASP A 67 -11.91 -3.16 -7.91
CA ASP A 67 -12.94 -2.13 -8.05
C ASP A 67 -14.35 -2.65 -7.85
N LYS A 68 -14.64 -3.83 -8.37
CA LYS A 68 -15.98 -4.38 -8.26
C LYS A 68 -16.38 -4.69 -6.82
N GLU A 69 -15.42 -5.10 -6.02
CA GLU A 69 -15.65 -5.41 -4.61
C GLU A 69 -15.37 -4.22 -3.70
N LEU A 70 -14.95 -3.09 -4.25
CA LEU A 70 -14.52 -1.93 -3.49
C LEU A 70 -13.53 -2.31 -2.40
N THR A 71 -12.47 -3.01 -2.82
CA THR A 71 -11.48 -3.59 -1.91
C THR A 71 -10.07 -3.22 -2.35
N VAL A 72 -9.22 -2.93 -1.37
CA VAL A 72 -7.80 -2.73 -1.59
C VAL A 72 -7.04 -3.74 -0.73
N TRP A 73 -6.14 -4.49 -1.35
CA TRP A 73 -5.28 -5.43 -0.64
C TRP A 73 -3.87 -4.87 -0.58
N VAL A 74 -3.39 -4.65 0.63
CA VAL A 74 -2.00 -4.26 0.82
C VAL A 74 -1.18 -5.54 0.77
N ILE A 75 -0.24 -5.60 -0.17
CA ILE A 75 0.52 -6.81 -0.48
C ILE A 75 1.90 -6.80 0.13
N LYS A 76 2.53 -5.65 0.18
CA LYS A 76 3.88 -5.56 0.71
C LYS A 76 4.17 -4.13 1.15
N ILE A 77 4.91 -4.02 2.25
CA ILE A 77 5.45 -2.74 2.72
C ILE A 77 6.94 -2.97 2.91
N GLY A 78 7.75 -2.13 2.31
CA GLY A 78 9.18 -2.31 2.45
C GLY A 78 9.96 -1.06 2.13
N ASN A 79 11.21 -1.05 2.56
CA ASN A 79 12.13 0.02 2.23
C ASN A 79 12.36 -0.01 0.72
N ARG A 80 12.56 1.16 0.13
CA ARG A 80 12.74 1.25 -1.32
C ARG A 80 13.86 0.35 -1.86
N LYS A 81 14.84 0.03 -1.03
CA LYS A 81 15.92 -0.86 -1.44
C LYS A 81 15.49 -2.31 -1.55
N ASP A 82 14.51 -2.71 -0.76
CA ASP A 82 14.09 -4.12 -0.68
C ASP A 82 12.99 -4.49 -1.65
N ILE A 83 12.21 -3.51 -2.08
CA ILE A 83 11.05 -3.77 -2.94
C ILE A 83 11.42 -3.92 -4.41
N TYR A 84 12.52 -3.33 -4.82
CA TYR A 84 12.97 -3.38 -6.21
C TYR A 84 13.85 -4.58 -6.48
N ARG A 85 13.25 -5.69 -6.57
CA ARG A 85 14.01 -6.88 -6.90
C ARG A 85 13.31 -7.70 -7.92
#